data_e7e4232a4e31c910dd27abd4f11116f6
#
_entry.id   e7e4232a4e31c910dd27abd4f11116f6
#
_cell.length_a   1.000
_cell.length_b   1.000
_cell.length_c   1.000
_cell.angle_alpha   90.00
_cell.angle_beta   90.00
_cell.angle_gamma   90.00
#
_symmetry.space_group_name_H-M   'P 1'
#
loop_
_entity.id
_entity.type
_entity.pdbx_description
1 polymer ?
#
loop_
_entity_poly.entity_id
_entity_poly.type
_entity_poly.pdbx_seq_one_letter_code
_entity_poly.pdbx_strand_id
1 'polypeptide(L)'
;GIAAKEIPGTPSGWNITQGVFIDDVKIANNIAIEALEKGAEAIIFTAEKPFKIPSVFKDFPFSKATIYFDFSFLDIDFVKELSLYLTKYKAEFYLNLDPVGKLSKEGNWFKSQKEDFKALQSLSQTANTISVDTTNYQNAGANMVQQLAYALAHANEYLNHQTTNSITFKIATGTHYFFEIAKIRALRILYASLAKEYNCSQTCHVIAQPSRRNKTVYDYNINMLRSTTEAMSSVLGGADAVCNMPYDVLYHKSNEFGERISRNQLLILKAESYFDVVSNPADGAYYIE
;
A
#
# COMPACT_ATOMS: atom_id res chain seq x y z
N GLY A 1 -16.81 21.01 22.49
CA GLY A 1 -15.85 20.14 21.80
C GLY A 1 -16.60 19.19 20.89
N ILE A 2 -16.10 18.97 19.70
CA ILE A 2 -16.60 17.90 18.82
C ILE A 2 -16.20 16.60 19.52
N ALA A 3 -17.16 15.71 19.78
CA ALA A 3 -16.84 14.39 20.31
C ALA A 3 -16.00 13.64 19.28
N ALA A 4 -14.86 13.12 19.72
CA ALA A 4 -14.01 12.31 18.87
C ALA A 4 -14.81 11.13 18.29
N LYS A 5 -14.78 10.97 16.98
CA LYS A 5 -15.44 9.87 16.29
C LYS A 5 -14.44 8.74 16.13
N GLU A 6 -14.76 7.56 16.64
CA GLU A 6 -13.92 6.40 16.45
C GLU A 6 -13.71 6.13 14.95
N ILE A 7 -12.46 6.04 14.54
CA ILE A 7 -12.08 5.73 13.15
C ILE A 7 -11.86 4.22 13.02
N PRO A 8 -12.70 3.50 12.26
CA PRO A 8 -12.60 2.04 12.14
C PRO A 8 -11.23 1.59 11.63
N GLY A 9 -10.61 0.65 12.33
CA GLY A 9 -9.36 0.03 11.91
C GLY A 9 -8.13 0.94 11.94
N THR A 10 -8.16 2.01 12.73
CA THR A 10 -6.94 2.82 12.95
C THR A 10 -5.85 1.94 13.57
N PRO A 11 -4.66 1.86 12.97
CA PRO A 11 -3.60 1.01 13.48
C PRO A 11 -2.99 1.58 14.77
N SER A 12 -2.47 0.69 15.62
CA SER A 12 -1.68 1.08 16.80
C SER A 12 -0.22 1.44 16.48
N GLY A 13 0.23 1.15 15.28
CA GLY A 13 1.55 1.43 14.75
C GLY A 13 1.53 1.28 13.24
N TRP A 14 2.62 1.62 12.57
CA TRP A 14 2.72 1.56 11.11
C TRP A 14 4.04 0.93 10.68
N ASN A 15 4.08 0.34 9.49
CA ASN A 15 5.26 -0.33 8.97
C ASN A 15 6.08 0.56 8.04
N ILE A 16 7.39 0.62 8.29
CA ILE A 16 8.37 1.18 7.36
C ILE A 16 8.53 0.19 6.21
N THR A 17 8.09 0.58 5.01
CA THR A 17 8.02 -0.34 3.88
C THR A 17 9.01 0.06 2.79
N GLN A 18 9.70 -0.93 2.21
CA GLN A 18 10.57 -0.72 1.05
C GLN A 18 10.10 -1.53 -0.15
N GLY A 19 10.10 -0.91 -1.34
CA GLY A 19 9.83 -1.59 -2.60
C GLY A 19 11.04 -2.37 -3.10
N VAL A 20 10.80 -3.57 -3.65
CA VAL A 20 11.82 -4.41 -4.29
C VAL A 20 11.26 -4.98 -5.59
N PHE A 21 11.89 -4.65 -6.71
CA PHE A 21 11.51 -5.20 -8.01
C PHE A 21 12.21 -6.55 -8.25
N ILE A 22 11.43 -7.57 -8.63
CA ILE A 22 11.96 -8.91 -8.91
C ILE A 22 12.24 -9.03 -10.41
N ASP A 23 13.46 -8.66 -10.81
CA ASP A 23 14.03 -9.02 -12.13
C ASP A 23 14.91 -10.26 -12.00
N ASP A 24 15.95 -10.18 -11.16
CA ASP A 24 16.72 -11.34 -10.72
C ASP A 24 16.33 -11.71 -9.28
N VAL A 25 15.98 -12.99 -9.10
CA VAL A 25 15.46 -13.50 -7.81
C VAL A 25 16.48 -13.45 -6.68
N LYS A 26 17.79 -13.59 -6.99
CA LYS A 26 18.85 -13.56 -5.96
C LYS A 26 19.14 -12.11 -5.54
N ILE A 27 19.18 -11.22 -6.51
CA ILE A 27 19.38 -9.78 -6.26
C ILE A 27 18.19 -9.25 -5.43
N ALA A 28 16.95 -9.57 -5.82
CA ALA A 28 15.75 -9.18 -5.08
C ALA A 28 15.74 -9.71 -3.65
N ASN A 29 16.14 -10.97 -3.44
CA ASN A 29 16.28 -11.56 -2.12
C ASN A 29 17.30 -10.79 -1.26
N ASN A 30 18.50 -10.53 -1.80
CA ASN A 30 19.54 -9.80 -1.08
C ASN A 30 19.11 -8.38 -0.69
N ILE A 31 18.48 -7.64 -1.63
CA ILE A 31 17.97 -6.28 -1.37
C ILE A 31 16.90 -6.31 -0.28
N ALA A 32 15.99 -7.28 -0.31
CA ALA A 32 14.93 -7.41 0.67
C ALA A 32 15.48 -7.70 2.08
N ILE A 33 16.42 -8.65 2.20
CA ILE A 33 17.06 -8.98 3.49
C ILE A 33 17.82 -7.78 4.01
N GLU A 34 18.64 -7.14 3.18
CA GLU A 34 19.39 -5.94 3.55
C GLU A 34 18.48 -4.79 3.99
N ALA A 35 17.34 -4.59 3.33
CA ALA A 35 16.37 -3.58 3.72
C ALA A 35 15.82 -3.84 5.12
N LEU A 36 15.48 -5.10 5.44
CA LEU A 36 14.99 -5.50 6.77
C LEU A 36 16.07 -5.37 7.85
N GLU A 37 17.30 -5.74 7.55
CA GLU A 37 18.45 -5.55 8.45
C GLU A 37 18.72 -4.07 8.73
N LYS A 38 18.43 -3.20 7.76
CA LYS A 38 18.58 -1.74 7.86
C LYS A 38 17.32 -1.01 8.33
N GLY A 39 16.36 -1.73 8.91
CA GLY A 39 15.22 -1.15 9.63
C GLY A 39 13.93 -1.03 8.83
N ALA A 40 13.81 -1.61 7.64
CA ALA A 40 12.51 -1.83 7.05
C ALA A 40 11.74 -2.89 7.86
N GLU A 41 10.42 -2.75 7.95
CA GLU A 41 9.53 -3.67 8.67
C GLU A 41 8.60 -4.42 7.71
N ALA A 42 8.57 -3.95 6.47
CA ALA A 42 7.80 -4.57 5.40
C ALA A 42 8.47 -4.42 4.04
N ILE A 43 8.19 -5.35 3.13
CA ILE A 43 8.69 -5.35 1.75
C ILE A 43 7.52 -5.42 0.78
N ILE A 44 7.50 -4.54 -0.24
CA ILE A 44 6.61 -4.66 -1.40
C ILE A 44 7.40 -5.27 -2.55
N PHE A 45 7.13 -6.52 -2.86
CA PHE A 45 7.69 -7.17 -4.04
C PHE A 45 6.86 -6.85 -5.28
N THR A 46 7.47 -6.22 -6.27
CA THR A 46 6.86 -5.96 -7.58
C THR A 46 7.40 -6.96 -8.61
N ALA A 47 6.52 -7.62 -9.36
CA ALA A 47 6.92 -8.59 -10.39
C ALA A 47 6.05 -8.49 -11.64
N GLU A 48 6.69 -8.61 -12.81
CA GLU A 48 6.03 -8.62 -14.13
C GLU A 48 5.70 -10.03 -14.64
N LYS A 49 6.26 -11.05 -14.01
CA LYS A 49 6.06 -12.47 -14.35
C LYS A 49 6.25 -13.36 -13.12
N PRO A 50 5.72 -14.59 -13.13
CA PRO A 50 5.99 -15.58 -12.09
C PRO A 50 7.50 -15.80 -11.90
N PHE A 51 7.91 -16.04 -10.66
CA PHE A 51 9.29 -16.21 -10.24
C PHE A 51 9.49 -17.46 -9.38
N LYS A 52 10.73 -17.87 -9.19
CA LYS A 52 11.05 -19.03 -8.33
C LYS A 52 10.93 -18.64 -6.86
N ILE A 53 9.79 -18.97 -6.24
CA ILE A 53 9.40 -18.58 -4.88
C ILE A 53 10.50 -18.90 -3.84
N PRO A 54 11.03 -20.15 -3.74
CA PRO A 54 12.05 -20.46 -2.72
C PRO A 54 13.35 -19.66 -2.88
N SER A 55 13.63 -19.15 -4.09
CA SER A 55 14.85 -18.37 -4.34
C SER A 55 14.72 -16.92 -3.88
N VAL A 56 13.53 -16.33 -4.00
CA VAL A 56 13.24 -14.97 -3.47
C VAL A 56 13.22 -14.98 -1.95
N PHE A 57 12.77 -16.07 -1.33
CA PHE A 57 12.61 -16.19 0.12
C PHE A 57 13.67 -17.06 0.78
N LYS A 58 14.84 -17.22 0.16
CA LYS A 58 15.95 -17.92 0.79
C LYS A 58 16.42 -17.12 2.02
N ASP A 59 16.47 -17.78 3.18
CA ASP A 59 16.91 -17.19 4.47
C ASP A 59 16.12 -15.92 4.88
N PHE A 60 14.91 -15.74 4.33
CA PHE A 60 14.07 -14.56 4.59
C PHE A 60 13.47 -14.61 6.02
N PRO A 61 13.52 -13.51 6.79
CA PRO A 61 13.05 -13.47 8.17
C PRO A 61 11.54 -13.25 8.27
N PHE A 62 10.72 -14.25 7.91
CA PHE A 62 9.25 -14.14 7.84
C PHE A 62 8.57 -13.64 9.11
N SER A 63 9.12 -13.90 10.28
CA SER A 63 8.54 -13.46 11.56
C SER A 63 8.74 -11.97 11.86
N LYS A 64 9.56 -11.29 11.07
CA LYS A 64 9.94 -9.89 11.29
C LYS A 64 9.45 -8.93 10.20
N ALA A 65 8.76 -9.44 9.20
CA ALA A 65 8.39 -8.63 8.05
C ALA A 65 6.98 -8.93 7.55
N THR A 66 6.20 -7.88 7.31
CA THR A 66 4.99 -7.95 6.50
C THR A 66 5.37 -7.93 5.01
N ILE A 67 4.74 -8.77 4.21
CA ILE A 67 5.08 -8.93 2.79
C ILE A 67 3.90 -8.47 1.93
N TYR A 68 4.15 -7.53 1.04
CA TYR A 68 3.20 -7.07 0.04
C TYR A 68 3.64 -7.48 -1.34
N PHE A 69 2.69 -7.71 -2.23
CA PHE A 69 2.96 -8.00 -3.63
C PHE A 69 2.25 -7.02 -4.55
N ASP A 70 2.90 -6.66 -5.65
CA ASP A 70 2.35 -5.89 -6.76
C ASP A 70 2.66 -6.63 -8.05
N PHE A 71 1.66 -7.33 -8.59
CA PHE A 71 1.84 -8.13 -9.80
C PHE A 71 1.27 -7.42 -11.03
N SER A 72 2.07 -7.36 -12.11
CA SER A 72 1.60 -6.93 -13.44
C SER A 72 0.92 -8.07 -14.21
N PHE A 73 0.72 -9.23 -13.60
CA PHE A 73 0.10 -10.42 -14.16
C PHE A 73 -0.93 -11.02 -13.18
N LEU A 74 -1.82 -11.87 -13.70
CA LEU A 74 -2.77 -12.63 -12.90
C LEU A 74 -2.66 -14.12 -13.29
N ASP A 75 -1.84 -14.83 -12.55
CA ASP A 75 -1.64 -16.28 -12.67
C ASP A 75 -2.10 -16.94 -11.36
N ILE A 76 -3.22 -17.64 -11.45
CA ILE A 76 -3.89 -18.22 -10.26
C ILE A 76 -3.10 -19.37 -9.64
N ASP A 77 -2.45 -20.18 -10.47
CA ASP A 77 -1.69 -21.34 -9.98
C ASP A 77 -0.45 -20.85 -9.23
N PHE A 78 0.24 -19.86 -9.78
CA PHE A 78 1.36 -19.19 -9.12
C PHE A 78 0.93 -18.53 -7.80
N VAL A 79 -0.18 -17.78 -7.80
CA VAL A 79 -0.67 -17.11 -6.59
C VAL A 79 -1.04 -18.11 -5.50
N LYS A 80 -1.65 -19.26 -5.86
CA LYS A 80 -1.96 -20.33 -4.90
C LYS A 80 -0.69 -20.97 -4.34
N GLU A 81 0.29 -21.27 -5.20
CA GLU A 81 1.59 -21.79 -4.76
C GLU A 81 2.28 -20.86 -3.80
N LEU A 82 2.34 -19.55 -4.13
CA LEU A 82 2.90 -18.51 -3.30
C LEU A 82 2.20 -18.41 -1.94
N SER A 83 0.87 -18.39 -1.94
CA SER A 83 0.07 -18.32 -0.71
C SER A 83 0.31 -19.52 0.20
N LEU A 84 0.35 -20.73 -0.36
CA LEU A 84 0.65 -21.94 0.39
C LEU A 84 2.08 -21.91 0.96
N TYR A 85 3.03 -21.46 0.16
CA TYR A 85 4.42 -21.30 0.61
C TYR A 85 4.53 -20.35 1.80
N LEU A 86 3.96 -19.15 1.70
CA LEU A 86 4.00 -18.14 2.75
C LEU A 86 3.25 -18.57 4.02
N THR A 87 2.10 -19.22 3.87
CA THR A 87 1.33 -19.77 5.00
C THR A 87 2.13 -20.82 5.76
N LYS A 88 2.90 -21.66 5.09
CA LYS A 88 3.78 -22.65 5.73
C LYS A 88 4.80 -21.99 6.69
N TYR A 89 5.27 -20.81 6.33
CA TYR A 89 6.20 -20.03 7.16
C TYR A 89 5.50 -19.09 8.15
N LYS A 90 4.16 -19.12 8.21
CA LYS A 90 3.34 -18.22 9.05
C LYS A 90 3.62 -16.75 8.77
N ALA A 91 3.95 -16.43 7.52
CA ALA A 91 4.20 -15.06 7.10
C ALA A 91 2.91 -14.23 7.12
N GLU A 92 3.02 -12.96 7.49
CA GLU A 92 1.97 -11.99 7.21
C GLU A 92 2.15 -11.44 5.80
N PHE A 93 1.13 -11.60 4.94
CA PHE A 93 1.25 -11.17 3.55
C PHE A 93 -0.05 -10.64 2.95
N TYR A 94 0.09 -9.80 1.91
CA TYR A 94 -0.96 -9.16 1.13
C TYR A 94 -0.66 -9.33 -0.35
N LEU A 95 -1.58 -9.93 -1.10
CA LEU A 95 -1.38 -10.25 -2.53
C LEU A 95 -1.67 -9.07 -3.45
N ASN A 96 -2.45 -8.11 -3.00
CA ASN A 96 -2.77 -6.86 -3.69
C ASN A 96 -3.21 -7.04 -5.16
N LEU A 97 -4.03 -8.04 -5.46
CA LEU A 97 -4.55 -8.25 -6.80
C LEU A 97 -5.60 -7.19 -7.15
N ASP A 98 -5.44 -6.53 -8.29
CA ASP A 98 -6.29 -5.40 -8.69
C ASP A 98 -6.56 -5.35 -10.20
N PRO A 99 -7.41 -6.26 -10.75
CA PRO A 99 -7.78 -6.24 -12.18
C PRO A 99 -8.53 -4.98 -12.61
N VAL A 100 -9.37 -4.38 -11.75
CA VAL A 100 -10.07 -3.12 -12.05
C VAL A 100 -9.07 -1.96 -12.08
N GLY A 101 -8.08 -1.96 -11.18
CA GLY A 101 -6.98 -1.00 -11.20
C GLY A 101 -6.14 -1.12 -12.47
N LYS A 102 -5.87 -2.35 -12.94
CA LYS A 102 -5.21 -2.57 -14.23
C LYS A 102 -6.03 -2.00 -15.38
N LEU A 103 -7.33 -2.28 -15.41
CA LEU A 103 -8.23 -1.71 -16.42
C LEU A 103 -8.20 -0.18 -16.40
N SER A 104 -8.26 0.44 -15.22
CA SER A 104 -8.25 1.91 -15.08
C SER A 104 -6.93 2.53 -15.54
N LYS A 105 -5.81 1.83 -15.38
CA LYS A 105 -4.46 2.28 -15.71
C LYS A 105 -4.08 2.06 -17.18
N GLU A 106 -4.43 0.89 -17.71
CA GLU A 106 -3.93 0.42 -19.01
C GLU A 106 -5.04 0.29 -20.06
N GLY A 107 -6.33 0.43 -19.66
CA GLY A 107 -7.48 0.27 -20.55
C GLY A 107 -7.81 -1.19 -20.88
N ASN A 108 -7.13 -2.16 -20.27
CA ASN A 108 -7.30 -3.58 -20.57
C ASN A 108 -7.35 -4.41 -19.28
N TRP A 109 -8.17 -5.47 -19.28
CA TRP A 109 -8.15 -6.54 -18.29
C TRP A 109 -6.88 -7.39 -18.43
N PHE A 110 -6.56 -8.25 -17.45
CA PHE A 110 -5.50 -9.26 -17.61
C PHE A 110 -5.86 -10.24 -18.73
N LYS A 111 -7.11 -10.73 -18.74
CA LYS A 111 -7.70 -11.57 -19.80
C LYS A 111 -9.03 -11.00 -20.27
N SER A 112 -10.03 -11.03 -19.42
CA SER A 112 -11.36 -10.45 -19.62
C SER A 112 -12.00 -10.21 -18.26
N GLN A 113 -13.00 -9.31 -18.19
CA GLN A 113 -13.74 -9.08 -16.94
C GLN A 113 -14.21 -10.40 -16.29
N LYS A 114 -14.87 -11.25 -17.07
CA LYS A 114 -15.43 -12.51 -16.57
C LYS A 114 -14.36 -13.47 -16.04
N GLU A 115 -13.23 -13.59 -16.75
CA GLU A 115 -12.15 -14.50 -16.35
C GLU A 115 -11.40 -13.97 -15.14
N ASP A 116 -11.13 -12.66 -15.09
CA ASP A 116 -10.41 -12.04 -13.99
C ASP A 116 -11.24 -12.11 -12.70
N PHE A 117 -12.54 -11.81 -12.72
CA PHE A 117 -13.39 -11.98 -11.55
C PHE A 117 -13.54 -13.43 -11.12
N LYS A 118 -13.66 -14.38 -12.07
CA LYS A 118 -13.66 -15.81 -11.75
C LYS A 118 -12.34 -16.24 -11.09
N ALA A 119 -11.24 -15.70 -11.55
CA ALA A 119 -9.93 -15.93 -10.96
C ALA A 119 -9.89 -15.43 -9.50
N LEU A 120 -10.32 -14.19 -9.23
CA LEU A 120 -10.40 -13.64 -7.88
C LEU A 120 -11.32 -14.45 -6.97
N GLN A 121 -12.49 -14.86 -7.46
CA GLN A 121 -13.43 -15.72 -6.69
C GLN A 121 -12.79 -17.03 -6.27
N SER A 122 -11.92 -17.62 -7.08
CA SER A 122 -11.19 -18.86 -6.74
C SER A 122 -10.17 -18.67 -5.61
N LEU A 123 -9.84 -17.43 -5.28
CA LEU A 123 -8.93 -17.01 -4.21
C LEU A 123 -9.67 -16.39 -3.00
N SER A 124 -11.01 -16.34 -3.01
CA SER A 124 -11.82 -15.65 -1.99
C SER A 124 -11.61 -16.14 -0.56
N GLN A 125 -11.15 -17.38 -0.40
CA GLN A 125 -10.80 -17.97 0.91
C GLN A 125 -9.38 -17.60 1.37
N THR A 126 -8.56 -17.00 0.51
CA THR A 126 -7.24 -16.50 0.88
C THR A 126 -7.39 -15.09 1.45
N ALA A 127 -6.88 -14.85 2.64
CA ALA A 127 -6.91 -13.53 3.25
C ALA A 127 -6.05 -12.53 2.46
N ASN A 128 -6.41 -11.25 2.57
CA ASN A 128 -5.60 -10.13 2.05
C ASN A 128 -5.28 -10.23 0.54
N THR A 129 -6.23 -10.73 -0.24
CA THR A 129 -6.02 -11.00 -1.67
C THR A 129 -6.19 -9.75 -2.54
N ILE A 130 -7.22 -8.93 -2.24
CA ILE A 130 -7.67 -7.83 -3.09
C ILE A 130 -7.13 -6.49 -2.61
N SER A 131 -6.65 -5.68 -3.54
CA SER A 131 -6.39 -4.27 -3.29
C SER A 131 -7.17 -3.35 -4.24
N VAL A 132 -7.27 -2.10 -3.83
CA VAL A 132 -7.76 -0.96 -4.62
C VAL A 132 -6.62 0.04 -4.70
N ASP A 133 -5.96 0.12 -5.86
CA ASP A 133 -4.88 1.07 -6.09
C ASP A 133 -5.43 2.43 -6.57
N THR A 134 -5.55 3.37 -5.64
CA THR A 134 -6.01 4.73 -5.93
C THR A 134 -4.90 5.67 -6.37
N THR A 135 -3.65 5.23 -6.37
CA THR A 135 -2.50 6.06 -6.76
C THR A 135 -2.62 6.51 -8.21
N ASN A 136 -3.21 5.68 -9.06
CA ASN A 136 -3.48 6.00 -10.47
C ASN A 136 -4.42 7.20 -10.61
N TYR A 137 -5.49 7.26 -9.83
CA TYR A 137 -6.46 8.36 -9.86
C TYR A 137 -5.81 9.68 -9.44
N GLN A 138 -5.04 9.65 -8.35
CA GLN A 138 -4.32 10.83 -7.88
C GLN A 138 -3.29 11.31 -8.91
N ASN A 139 -2.49 10.41 -9.47
CA ASN A 139 -1.48 10.75 -10.47
C ASN A 139 -2.12 11.26 -11.78
N ALA A 140 -3.33 10.82 -12.12
CA ALA A 140 -4.10 11.31 -13.26
C ALA A 140 -4.79 12.67 -13.02
N GLY A 141 -4.72 13.24 -11.81
CA GLY A 141 -5.22 14.58 -11.52
C GLY A 141 -6.46 14.63 -10.64
N ALA A 142 -7.00 13.49 -10.18
CA ALA A 142 -8.16 13.49 -9.29
C ALA A 142 -7.91 14.30 -8.01
N ASN A 143 -8.89 15.14 -7.65
CA ASN A 143 -8.87 15.80 -6.34
C ASN A 143 -9.23 14.80 -5.22
N MET A 144 -9.11 15.20 -3.96
CA MET A 144 -9.27 14.29 -2.82
C MET A 144 -10.66 13.65 -2.74
N VAL A 145 -11.71 14.41 -3.04
CA VAL A 145 -13.08 13.89 -3.06
C VAL A 145 -13.25 12.86 -4.18
N GLN A 146 -12.71 13.14 -5.36
CA GLN A 146 -12.71 12.19 -6.49
C GLN A 146 -11.91 10.93 -6.16
N GLN A 147 -10.74 11.06 -5.51
CA GLN A 147 -9.96 9.90 -5.09
C GLN A 147 -10.77 8.99 -4.16
N LEU A 148 -11.47 9.55 -3.17
CA LEU A 148 -12.33 8.80 -2.26
C LEU A 148 -13.52 8.17 -3.00
N ALA A 149 -14.19 8.93 -3.86
CA ALA A 149 -15.32 8.43 -4.64
C ALA A 149 -14.92 7.26 -5.55
N TYR A 150 -13.80 7.38 -6.25
CA TYR A 150 -13.28 6.31 -7.10
C TYR A 150 -12.78 5.10 -6.29
N ALA A 151 -12.13 5.33 -5.14
CA ALA A 151 -11.74 4.25 -4.25
C ALA A 151 -12.91 3.41 -3.78
N LEU A 152 -14.00 4.06 -3.37
CA LEU A 152 -15.21 3.37 -2.91
C LEU A 152 -15.98 2.69 -4.04
N ALA A 153 -16.08 3.32 -5.21
CA ALA A 153 -16.70 2.71 -6.39
C ALA A 153 -15.92 1.47 -6.84
N HIS A 154 -14.60 1.53 -6.82
CA HIS A 154 -13.70 0.43 -7.14
C HIS A 154 -13.83 -0.71 -6.13
N ALA A 155 -13.83 -0.39 -4.82
CA ALA A 155 -14.08 -1.36 -3.76
C ALA A 155 -15.47 -2.02 -3.88
N ASN A 156 -16.50 -1.22 -4.19
CA ASN A 156 -17.86 -1.68 -4.38
C ASN A 156 -17.96 -2.73 -5.50
N GLU A 157 -17.20 -2.56 -6.58
CA GLU A 157 -17.16 -3.54 -7.66
C GLU A 157 -16.66 -4.91 -7.17
N TYR A 158 -15.60 -4.96 -6.36
CA TYR A 158 -15.11 -6.20 -5.77
C TYR A 158 -16.08 -6.82 -4.78
N LEU A 159 -16.71 -6.02 -3.93
CA LEU A 159 -17.68 -6.50 -2.95
C LEU A 159 -18.95 -7.04 -3.63
N ASN A 160 -19.44 -6.41 -4.69
CA ASN A 160 -20.56 -6.90 -5.50
C ASN A 160 -20.29 -8.29 -6.09
N HIS A 161 -19.07 -8.55 -6.50
CA HIS A 161 -18.68 -9.85 -7.05
C HIS A 161 -18.28 -10.88 -6.00
N GLN A 162 -18.39 -10.56 -4.70
CA GLN A 162 -18.07 -11.45 -3.57
C GLN A 162 -16.67 -12.07 -3.68
N THR A 163 -15.71 -11.28 -4.12
CA THR A 163 -14.33 -11.72 -4.35
C THR A 163 -13.49 -11.73 -3.08
N THR A 164 -13.92 -11.01 -2.04
CA THR A 164 -13.16 -10.83 -0.80
C THR A 164 -14.06 -10.40 0.37
N ASN A 165 -13.57 -10.63 1.59
CA ASN A 165 -14.18 -10.12 2.82
C ASN A 165 -13.43 -8.90 3.39
N SER A 166 -12.29 -8.53 2.82
CA SER A 166 -11.48 -7.38 3.25
C SER A 166 -10.75 -6.77 2.05
N ILE A 167 -10.50 -5.48 2.09
CA ILE A 167 -9.83 -4.74 1.02
C ILE A 167 -8.61 -4.00 1.60
N THR A 168 -7.51 -4.06 0.85
CA THR A 168 -6.33 -3.21 1.05
C THR A 168 -6.43 -2.01 0.11
N PHE A 169 -6.27 -0.80 0.63
CA PHE A 169 -6.19 0.40 -0.18
C PHE A 169 -4.74 0.84 -0.33
N LYS A 170 -4.29 1.04 -1.57
CA LYS A 170 -3.05 1.74 -1.88
C LYS A 170 -3.38 3.17 -2.24
N ILE A 171 -2.81 4.13 -1.52
CA ILE A 171 -3.12 5.54 -1.68
C ILE A 171 -1.85 6.35 -1.95
N ALA A 172 -2.00 7.42 -2.74
CA ALA A 172 -0.96 8.43 -2.89
C ALA A 172 -1.27 9.62 -1.98
N THR A 173 -0.26 10.12 -1.28
CA THR A 173 -0.32 11.31 -0.44
C THR A 173 0.39 12.48 -1.12
N GLY A 174 -0.30 13.60 -1.24
CA GLY A 174 0.20 14.82 -1.86
C GLY A 174 0.61 15.90 -0.86
N THR A 175 0.65 17.15 -1.31
CA THR A 175 1.21 18.28 -0.56
C THR A 175 0.26 18.94 0.44
N HIS A 176 -1.04 18.65 0.38
CA HIS A 176 -2.03 19.25 1.29
C HIS A 176 -2.05 18.53 2.64
N TYR A 177 -1.07 18.80 3.46
CA TYR A 177 -0.75 18.09 4.69
C TYR A 177 -1.96 17.68 5.54
N PHE A 178 -2.80 18.63 5.93
CA PHE A 178 -3.96 18.36 6.78
C PHE A 178 -5.09 17.64 6.04
N PHE A 179 -5.31 17.98 4.77
CA PHE A 179 -6.33 17.29 3.97
C PHE A 179 -5.94 15.86 3.61
N GLU A 180 -4.66 15.56 3.51
CA GLU A 180 -4.20 14.18 3.32
C GLU A 180 -4.45 13.33 4.58
N ILE A 181 -4.27 13.91 5.78
CA ILE A 181 -4.67 13.28 7.04
C ILE A 181 -6.17 13.01 7.05
N ALA A 182 -6.98 14.02 6.75
CA ALA A 182 -8.44 13.91 6.69
C ALA A 182 -8.90 12.88 5.64
N LYS A 183 -8.24 12.81 4.49
CA LYS A 183 -8.54 11.85 3.42
C LYS A 183 -8.44 10.40 3.89
N ILE A 184 -7.37 10.03 4.59
CA ILE A 184 -7.19 8.66 5.08
C ILE A 184 -8.24 8.31 6.13
N ARG A 185 -8.50 9.23 7.05
CA ARG A 185 -9.55 9.06 8.08
C ARG A 185 -10.93 8.90 7.44
N ALA A 186 -11.26 9.77 6.48
CA ALA A 186 -12.52 9.69 5.73
C ALA A 186 -12.64 8.37 4.93
N LEU A 187 -11.56 7.89 4.31
CA LEU A 187 -11.55 6.61 3.61
C LEU A 187 -11.98 5.46 4.53
N ARG A 188 -11.42 5.38 5.73
CA ARG A 188 -11.75 4.32 6.69
C ARG A 188 -13.22 4.37 7.12
N ILE A 189 -13.75 5.55 7.41
CA ILE A 189 -15.16 5.73 7.81
C ILE A 189 -16.12 5.36 6.68
N LEU A 190 -15.83 5.83 5.46
CA LEU A 190 -16.67 5.59 4.30
C LEU A 190 -16.61 4.12 3.86
N TYR A 191 -15.42 3.52 3.91
CA TYR A 191 -15.28 2.09 3.63
C TYR A 191 -16.02 1.23 4.66
N ALA A 192 -15.94 1.55 5.95
CA ALA A 192 -16.68 0.83 6.98
C ALA A 192 -18.19 0.86 6.74
N SER A 193 -18.72 2.01 6.31
CA SER A 193 -20.13 2.15 5.94
C SER A 193 -20.49 1.30 4.72
N LEU A 194 -19.65 1.30 3.69
CA LEU A 194 -19.83 0.47 2.50
C LEU A 194 -19.76 -1.02 2.83
N ALA A 195 -18.71 -1.46 3.52
CA ALA A 195 -18.49 -2.86 3.85
C ALA A 195 -19.62 -3.47 4.72
N LYS A 196 -20.23 -2.66 5.56
CA LYS A 196 -21.40 -3.05 6.38
C LYS A 196 -22.57 -3.53 5.53
N GLU A 197 -22.83 -2.89 4.38
CA GLU A 197 -23.93 -3.27 3.48
C GLU A 197 -23.69 -4.64 2.82
N TYR A 198 -22.44 -5.07 2.74
CA TYR A 198 -22.04 -6.39 2.21
C TYR A 198 -21.76 -7.44 3.29
N ASN A 199 -21.96 -7.11 4.57
CA ASN A 199 -21.59 -7.96 5.71
C ASN A 199 -20.11 -8.40 5.69
N CYS A 200 -19.23 -7.51 5.19
CA CYS A 200 -17.79 -7.70 5.13
C CYS A 200 -17.08 -7.00 6.29
N SER A 201 -15.77 -7.24 6.42
CA SER A 201 -14.93 -6.55 7.41
C SER A 201 -15.03 -5.03 7.24
N GLN A 202 -15.41 -4.33 8.28
CA GLN A 202 -15.52 -2.87 8.29
C GLN A 202 -14.17 -2.17 8.47
N THR A 203 -13.10 -2.93 8.64
CA THR A 203 -11.73 -2.41 8.71
C THR A 203 -11.01 -2.69 7.40
N CYS A 204 -10.22 -1.75 6.91
CA CYS A 204 -9.37 -1.91 5.74
C CYS A 204 -7.91 -1.69 6.10
N HIS A 205 -7.04 -2.29 5.33
CA HIS A 205 -5.60 -2.07 5.40
C HIS A 205 -5.21 -0.94 4.44
N VAL A 206 -4.38 0.01 4.87
CA VAL A 206 -4.00 1.18 4.07
C VAL A 206 -2.48 1.24 3.90
N ILE A 207 -2.03 1.12 2.65
CA ILE A 207 -0.64 1.32 2.25
C ILE A 207 -0.55 2.70 1.61
N ALA A 208 0.24 3.60 2.19
CA ALA A 208 0.43 4.94 1.67
C ALA A 208 1.79 5.11 1.01
N GLN A 209 1.83 5.91 -0.04
CA GLN A 209 3.08 6.33 -0.69
C GLN A 209 3.01 7.80 -1.09
N PRO A 210 4.15 8.50 -1.17
CA PRO A 210 4.20 9.85 -1.70
C PRO A 210 3.68 9.95 -3.13
N SER A 211 3.07 11.08 -3.47
CA SER A 211 2.59 11.38 -4.83
C SER A 211 3.75 11.58 -5.80
N ARG A 212 3.64 11.04 -7.01
CA ARG A 212 4.56 11.33 -8.11
C ARG A 212 4.27 12.68 -8.77
N ARG A 213 3.00 13.10 -8.77
CA ARG A 213 2.51 14.28 -9.48
C ARG A 213 3.16 15.59 -9.05
N ASN A 214 3.60 15.69 -7.80
CA ASN A 214 4.20 16.90 -7.24
C ASN A 214 5.73 16.85 -7.14
N LYS A 215 6.37 15.81 -7.68
CA LYS A 215 7.83 15.74 -7.71
C LYS A 215 8.38 16.58 -8.87
N THR A 216 9.60 17.06 -8.70
CA THR A 216 10.29 17.90 -9.69
C THR A 216 11.64 17.29 -10.08
N VAL A 217 12.07 17.59 -11.31
CA VAL A 217 13.38 17.23 -11.84
C VAL A 217 14.38 18.43 -11.80
N TYR A 218 13.89 19.67 -11.65
CA TYR A 218 14.73 20.86 -11.68
C TYR A 218 15.60 21.00 -10.42
N ASP A 219 14.98 20.98 -9.25
CA ASP A 219 15.65 20.87 -7.96
C ASP A 219 15.15 19.59 -7.29
N TYR A 220 15.73 18.48 -7.69
CA TYR A 220 15.30 17.16 -7.26
C TYR A 220 15.53 16.90 -5.76
N ASN A 221 16.43 17.63 -5.11
CA ASN A 221 16.65 17.50 -3.68
C ASN A 221 15.44 17.94 -2.86
N ILE A 222 14.62 18.86 -3.38
CA ILE A 222 13.39 19.29 -2.71
C ILE A 222 12.37 18.15 -2.60
N ASN A 223 12.50 17.12 -3.42
CA ASN A 223 11.65 15.94 -3.32
C ASN A 223 11.80 15.20 -1.99
N MET A 224 12.98 15.30 -1.33
CA MET A 224 13.17 14.74 0.02
C MET A 224 12.28 15.44 1.04
N LEU A 225 12.17 16.77 0.98
CA LEU A 225 11.29 17.53 1.87
C LEU A 225 9.82 17.19 1.61
N ARG A 226 9.42 17.13 0.33
CA ARG A 226 8.05 16.79 -0.08
C ARG A 226 7.66 15.40 0.38
N SER A 227 8.48 14.39 0.11
CA SER A 227 8.19 13.00 0.51
C SER A 227 8.18 12.83 2.04
N THR A 228 8.98 13.59 2.79
CA THR A 228 8.94 13.58 4.25
C THR A 228 7.59 14.06 4.77
N THR A 229 7.10 15.23 4.32
CA THR A 229 5.81 15.78 4.79
C THR A 229 4.62 14.93 4.34
N GLU A 230 4.70 14.30 3.17
CA GLU A 230 3.70 13.35 2.68
C GLU A 230 3.68 12.06 3.51
N ALA A 231 4.84 11.53 3.89
CA ALA A 231 4.94 10.41 4.82
C ALA A 231 4.38 10.77 6.22
N MET A 232 4.68 11.97 6.73
CA MET A 232 4.11 12.47 7.99
C MET A 232 2.58 12.48 7.95
N SER A 233 1.97 13.05 6.91
CA SER A 233 0.51 13.08 6.79
C SER A 233 -0.09 11.69 6.63
N SER A 234 0.61 10.76 5.96
CA SER A 234 0.20 9.36 5.83
C SER A 234 0.10 8.68 7.20
N VAL A 235 1.13 8.82 8.01
CA VAL A 235 1.18 8.23 9.36
C VAL A 235 0.12 8.85 10.26
N LEU A 236 0.04 10.19 10.31
CA LEU A 236 -0.94 10.89 11.15
C LEU A 236 -2.39 10.62 10.72
N GLY A 237 -2.61 10.31 9.44
CA GLY A 237 -3.91 9.90 8.92
C GLY A 237 -4.28 8.46 9.26
N GLY A 238 -3.34 7.67 9.76
CA GLY A 238 -3.56 6.28 10.16
C GLY A 238 -3.33 5.28 9.03
N ALA A 239 -2.30 5.44 8.20
CA ALA A 239 -1.83 4.39 7.31
C ALA A 239 -1.21 3.24 8.10
N ASP A 240 -1.44 1.99 7.67
CA ASP A 240 -0.85 0.78 8.28
C ASP A 240 0.60 0.58 7.82
N ALA A 241 0.90 1.00 6.60
CA ALA A 241 2.23 0.90 6.01
C ALA A 241 2.54 2.14 5.17
N VAL A 242 3.77 2.60 5.21
CA VAL A 242 4.25 3.72 4.39
C VAL A 242 5.44 3.27 3.56
N CYS A 243 5.31 3.31 2.24
CA CYS A 243 6.38 3.07 1.29
C CYS A 243 6.87 4.40 0.74
N ASN A 244 7.93 4.95 1.31
CA ASN A 244 8.48 6.21 0.84
C ASN A 244 9.10 6.05 -0.54
N MET A 245 9.28 7.18 -1.22
CA MET A 245 9.77 7.23 -2.60
C MET A 245 11.16 7.85 -2.63
N PRO A 246 12.14 7.23 -3.34
CA PRO A 246 13.42 7.87 -3.57
C PRO A 246 13.27 9.26 -4.20
N TYR A 247 14.07 10.22 -3.77
CA TYR A 247 13.99 11.60 -4.22
C TYR A 247 14.26 11.77 -5.73
N ASP A 248 14.98 10.83 -6.32
CA ASP A 248 15.41 10.77 -7.71
C ASP A 248 14.57 9.84 -8.61
N VAL A 249 13.46 9.32 -8.09
CA VAL A 249 12.58 8.32 -8.75
C VAL A 249 12.04 8.72 -10.12
N LEU A 250 12.05 10.03 -10.46
CA LEU A 250 11.54 10.51 -11.74
C LEU A 250 12.53 10.32 -12.90
N TYR A 251 13.82 10.21 -12.62
CA TYR A 251 14.87 10.22 -13.64
C TYR A 251 15.95 9.16 -13.44
N HIS A 252 16.00 8.52 -12.27
CA HIS A 252 16.87 7.38 -12.01
C HIS A 252 16.06 6.10 -11.77
N LYS A 253 16.62 4.97 -12.18
CA LYS A 253 16.20 3.67 -11.67
C LYS A 253 16.56 3.58 -10.19
N SER A 254 15.91 2.66 -9.46
CA SER A 254 16.24 2.38 -8.07
C SER A 254 17.77 2.22 -7.88
N ASN A 255 18.31 2.90 -6.89
CA ASN A 255 19.71 2.87 -6.52
C ASN A 255 19.85 2.83 -4.99
N GLU A 256 20.96 2.30 -4.50
CA GLU A 256 21.20 2.10 -3.08
C GLU A 256 21.09 3.40 -2.26
N PHE A 257 21.60 4.51 -2.79
CA PHE A 257 21.58 5.79 -2.09
C PHE A 257 20.16 6.34 -1.95
N GLY A 258 19.38 6.36 -3.03
CA GLY A 258 18.00 6.84 -3.04
C GLY A 258 17.10 6.01 -2.11
N GLU A 259 17.23 4.68 -2.16
CA GLU A 259 16.48 3.76 -1.30
C GLU A 259 16.86 3.93 0.18
N ARG A 260 18.14 4.11 0.48
CA ARG A 260 18.63 4.38 1.83
C ARG A 260 18.06 5.68 2.38
N ILE A 261 18.07 6.77 1.60
CA ILE A 261 17.53 8.05 2.04
C ILE A 261 16.03 7.93 2.29
N SER A 262 15.27 7.33 1.37
CA SER A 262 13.82 7.18 1.53
C SER A 262 13.44 6.37 2.77
N ARG A 263 14.17 5.30 3.06
CA ARG A 263 13.99 4.50 4.29
C ARG A 263 14.40 5.28 5.54
N ASN A 264 15.55 5.99 5.51
CA ASN A 264 16.02 6.77 6.65
C ASN A 264 15.05 7.90 7.03
N GLN A 265 14.37 8.52 6.06
CA GLN A 265 13.32 9.50 6.36
C GLN A 265 12.21 8.87 7.24
N LEU A 266 11.77 7.65 6.92
CA LEU A 266 10.76 6.94 7.72
C LEU A 266 11.30 6.52 9.09
N LEU A 267 12.56 6.08 9.17
CA LEU A 267 13.21 5.74 10.44
C LEU A 267 13.30 6.95 11.37
N ILE A 268 13.67 8.12 10.85
CA ILE A 268 13.70 9.38 11.63
C ILE A 268 12.30 9.74 12.12
N LEU A 269 11.28 9.64 11.27
CA LEU A 269 9.90 9.91 11.67
C LEU A 269 9.45 8.97 12.80
N LYS A 270 9.77 7.69 12.70
CA LYS A 270 9.35 6.68 13.67
C LYS A 270 10.14 6.74 14.96
N ALA A 271 11.47 6.68 14.88
CA ALA A 271 12.33 6.50 16.04
C ALA A 271 12.74 7.79 16.74
N GLU A 272 12.88 8.92 16.01
CA GLU A 272 13.36 10.18 16.54
C GLU A 272 12.25 11.22 16.69
N SER A 273 11.26 11.21 15.78
CA SER A 273 10.15 12.17 15.79
C SER A 273 8.89 11.65 16.49
N TYR A 274 8.92 10.43 17.02
CA TYR A 274 7.85 9.82 17.81
C TYR A 274 6.50 9.66 17.09
N PHE A 275 6.52 9.42 15.78
CA PHE A 275 5.31 9.25 14.97
C PHE A 275 4.61 7.87 15.13
N ASP A 276 5.02 7.07 16.10
CA ASP A 276 4.40 5.78 16.43
C ASP A 276 4.02 5.63 17.90
N VAL A 277 4.16 6.70 18.70
CA VAL A 277 3.91 6.65 20.15
C VAL A 277 2.42 6.72 20.48
N VAL A 278 1.62 7.35 19.62
CA VAL A 278 0.17 7.56 19.84
C VAL A 278 -0.60 7.08 18.63
N SER A 279 -1.58 6.21 18.86
CA SER A 279 -2.58 5.86 17.84
C SER A 279 -3.54 7.02 17.61
N ASN A 280 -3.94 7.24 16.35
CA ASN A 280 -4.91 8.29 15.97
C ASN A 280 -4.58 9.70 16.50
N PRO A 281 -3.39 10.24 16.26
CA PRO A 281 -2.92 11.50 16.84
C PRO A 281 -3.70 12.73 16.34
N ALA A 282 -4.48 12.61 15.27
CA ALA A 282 -5.31 13.67 14.71
C ALA A 282 -6.72 13.72 15.32
N ASP A 283 -7.03 12.83 16.28
CA ASP A 283 -8.34 12.74 16.89
C ASP A 283 -8.72 14.02 17.64
N GLY A 284 -9.93 14.54 17.36
CA GLY A 284 -10.43 15.79 17.95
C GLY A 284 -9.77 17.07 17.42
N ALA A 285 -8.89 16.98 16.42
CA ALA A 285 -8.32 18.15 15.78
C ALA A 285 -9.37 18.85 14.91
N TYR A 286 -9.88 20.00 15.38
CA TYR A 286 -10.99 20.73 14.77
C TYR A 286 -10.86 20.96 13.25
N TYR A 287 -9.65 21.22 12.77
CA TYR A 287 -9.43 21.50 11.35
C TYR A 287 -9.43 20.23 10.47
N ILE A 288 -9.19 19.07 11.09
CA ILE A 288 -9.12 17.77 10.38
C ILE A 288 -10.48 17.09 10.40
N GLU A 289 -11.20 17.15 11.52
CA GLU A 289 -12.55 16.60 11.68
C GLU A 289 -13.61 17.43 10.92
#